data_9958b7ba523afecc2deec91a076b4c72
#
_entry.id   9958b7ba523afecc2deec91a076b4c72
#
_cell.length_a   1.000
_cell.length_b   1.000
_cell.length_c   1.000
_cell.angle_alpha   90.00
_cell.angle_beta   90.00
_cell.angle_gamma   90.00
#
_symmetry.space_group_name_H-M   'P 1'
#
loop_
_entity.id
_entity.type
_entity.pdbx_description
1 polymer ?
#
loop_
_entity_poly.entity_id
_entity_poly.type
_entity_poly.pdbx_seq_one_letter_code
_entity_poly.pdbx_strand_id
1 'polypeptide(L)'
;MRTRQITAMGQGPLVACALVICALGATTAAKAADYPVLRGSQIEDAPPPPPDFGTGSTNWTGFYFGGLAGYSDTNFDVGRGAANIVANHLRSTTIEAEMQASSLLNMPNFSKRNATFGGFAGYNLQFGDVVLGFEADYTHHDAKGTSADAIARSRTLSDGYSTSVWLTGTTAAELKDVGTLRVRAGYAMGAFMPFITGGLAIGNGTVTSTATVRTNGVDADPSEAPVLQSYSSASGLLVSSRKNSTMLGGTVGAGVEALFGGLLLRAEAQYVRMEAQGNVVVETTTARVGAGIKF
;
A
#
# COMPACT_ATOMS: atom_id res chain seq x y z
N MET A 1 19.01 -4.09 -38.02
CA MET A 1 18.52 -2.96 -37.19
C MET A 1 17.26 -3.41 -36.47
N ARG A 2 17.34 -3.74 -35.20
CA ARG A 2 16.17 -4.08 -34.35
C ARG A 2 16.02 -3.01 -33.32
N THR A 3 14.98 -2.21 -33.48
CA THR A 3 14.60 -1.13 -32.54
C THR A 3 14.08 -1.78 -31.26
N ARG A 4 14.76 -1.55 -30.15
CA ARG A 4 14.25 -1.91 -28.81
C ARG A 4 13.17 -0.90 -28.41
N GLN A 5 11.94 -1.36 -28.29
CA GLN A 5 10.92 -0.60 -27.58
C GLN A 5 11.22 -0.65 -26.08
N ILE A 6 11.50 0.50 -25.51
CA ILE A 6 11.59 0.71 -24.07
C ILE A 6 10.16 0.84 -23.57
N THR A 7 9.69 -0.20 -22.89
CA THR A 7 8.40 -0.17 -22.18
C THR A 7 8.52 0.83 -21.03
N ALA A 8 7.75 1.90 -21.09
CA ALA A 8 7.65 2.89 -20.03
C ALA A 8 7.14 2.22 -18.75
N MET A 9 7.96 2.26 -17.71
CA MET A 9 7.56 1.93 -16.34
C MET A 9 6.42 2.86 -15.95
N GLY A 10 5.29 2.26 -15.55
CA GLY A 10 4.13 2.98 -15.05
C GLY A 10 4.52 3.87 -13.89
N GLN A 11 4.33 5.18 -14.06
CA GLN A 11 4.46 6.15 -12.98
C GLN A 11 3.31 5.89 -11.99
N GLY A 12 3.64 5.34 -10.84
CA GLY A 12 2.70 5.11 -9.76
C GLY A 12 2.14 6.43 -9.18
N PRO A 13 1.11 6.36 -8.34
CA PRO A 13 0.32 7.50 -7.87
C PRO A 13 1.08 8.51 -6.97
N LEU A 14 2.39 8.40 -6.83
CA LEU A 14 3.23 9.34 -6.07
C LEU A 14 3.22 10.78 -6.63
N VAL A 15 2.83 10.99 -7.89
CA VAL A 15 2.78 12.32 -8.51
C VAL A 15 1.54 13.11 -8.08
N ALA A 16 0.45 12.45 -7.69
CA ALA A 16 -0.79 13.13 -7.29
C ALA A 16 -0.75 13.74 -5.88
N CYS A 17 0.05 13.19 -4.97
CA CYS A 17 0.17 13.75 -3.61
C CYS A 17 1.05 15.01 -3.52
N ALA A 18 2.01 15.19 -4.44
CA ALA A 18 2.90 16.36 -4.43
C ALA A 18 2.24 17.65 -4.89
N LEU A 19 1.16 17.57 -5.66
CA LEU A 19 0.47 18.76 -6.23
C LEU A 19 -0.51 19.44 -5.27
N VAL A 20 -0.97 18.77 -4.21
CA VAL A 20 -1.88 19.38 -3.23
C VAL A 20 -1.14 20.27 -2.21
N ILE A 21 0.14 20.03 -1.99
CA ILE A 21 0.96 20.81 -1.02
C ILE A 21 1.46 22.13 -1.63
N CYS A 22 1.61 22.23 -2.94
CA CYS A 22 2.10 23.46 -3.60
C CYS A 22 1.05 24.54 -3.83
N ALA A 23 -0.25 24.28 -3.66
CA ALA A 23 -1.30 25.28 -3.93
C ALA A 23 -1.55 26.26 -2.75
N LEU A 24 -0.95 26.07 -1.59
CA LEU A 24 -1.14 26.90 -0.40
C LEU A 24 -0.05 27.97 -0.19
N GLY A 25 0.92 28.10 -1.10
CA GLY A 25 2.11 28.95 -0.92
C GLY A 25 2.17 30.26 -1.70
N ALA A 26 1.16 30.63 -2.50
CA ALA A 26 1.20 31.86 -3.28
C ALA A 26 0.35 32.98 -2.63
N THR A 27 0.85 33.56 -1.55
CA THR A 27 0.36 34.89 -1.11
C THR A 27 1.04 35.96 -1.95
N THR A 28 0.35 36.50 -2.95
CA THR A 28 0.76 37.74 -3.62
C THR A 28 0.63 38.88 -2.64
N ALA A 29 1.77 39.50 -2.29
CA ALA A 29 1.76 40.75 -1.55
C ALA A 29 1.04 41.83 -2.39
N ALA A 30 -0.17 42.20 -1.98
CA ALA A 30 -0.87 43.34 -2.56
C ALA A 30 -0.12 44.60 -2.12
N LYS A 31 0.44 45.36 -3.09
CA LYS A 31 0.93 46.71 -2.83
C LYS A 31 -0.28 47.59 -2.56
N ALA A 32 -0.35 48.15 -1.36
CA ALA A 32 -1.34 49.20 -1.04
C ALA A 32 -1.09 50.42 -1.93
N ALA A 33 -2.09 50.78 -2.67
CA ALA A 33 -2.09 52.06 -3.38
C ALA A 33 -2.31 53.20 -2.39
N ASP A 34 -1.50 54.22 -2.51
CA ASP A 34 -1.57 55.44 -1.70
C ASP A 34 -2.91 56.13 -1.96
N TYR A 35 -3.76 56.22 -0.93
CA TYR A 35 -5.00 56.97 -1.00
C TYR A 35 -4.77 58.42 -0.59
N PRO A 36 -5.22 59.44 -1.35
CA PRO A 36 -5.12 60.83 -0.91
C PRO A 36 -5.99 61.06 0.31
N VAL A 37 -5.39 61.64 1.35
CA VAL A 37 -6.05 62.00 2.59
C VAL A 37 -7.09 63.07 2.32
N LEU A 38 -8.36 62.71 2.20
CA LEU A 38 -9.47 63.65 2.24
C LEU A 38 -9.76 64.04 3.67
N ARG A 39 -9.48 65.33 4.00
CA ARG A 39 -9.89 65.97 5.25
C ARG A 39 -11.41 66.08 5.28
N GLY A 40 -12.05 65.26 6.12
CA GLY A 40 -13.49 65.38 6.38
C GLY A 40 -13.87 64.41 7.49
N SER A 41 -14.19 64.96 8.66
CA SER A 41 -14.71 64.25 9.82
C SER A 41 -16.00 63.52 9.50
N GLN A 42 -15.92 62.20 9.43
CA GLN A 42 -16.97 61.26 9.80
C GLN A 42 -16.27 59.93 10.05
N ILE A 43 -15.94 59.64 11.28
CA ILE A 43 -15.63 58.25 11.71
C ILE A 43 -16.98 57.59 11.91
N GLU A 44 -17.55 57.13 10.83
CA GLU A 44 -18.69 56.24 10.86
C GLU A 44 -18.13 54.82 10.68
N ASP A 45 -18.21 54.06 11.72
CA ASP A 45 -18.04 52.62 11.81
C ASP A 45 -16.94 51.99 10.92
N ALA A 46 -15.74 51.86 11.48
CA ALA A 46 -14.77 50.90 10.93
C ALA A 46 -15.46 49.55 10.76
N PRO A 47 -15.36 48.94 9.56
CA PRO A 47 -15.91 47.57 9.41
C PRO A 47 -15.43 46.72 10.57
N PRO A 48 -16.29 45.84 11.12
CA PRO A 48 -15.91 44.97 12.20
C PRO A 48 -14.60 44.27 11.84
N PRO A 49 -13.62 44.20 12.76
CA PRO A 49 -12.40 43.49 12.46
C PRO A 49 -12.74 42.11 11.96
N PRO A 50 -12.04 41.57 10.95
CA PRO A 50 -12.27 40.22 10.49
C PRO A 50 -12.26 39.29 11.71
N PRO A 51 -13.13 38.27 11.74
CA PRO A 51 -13.20 37.37 12.88
C PRO A 51 -11.79 36.89 13.21
N ASP A 52 -11.38 37.14 14.44
CA ASP A 52 -10.10 36.68 14.96
C ASP A 52 -10.19 35.15 15.04
N PHE A 53 -9.63 34.47 14.06
CA PHE A 53 -9.48 33.01 14.08
C PHE A 53 -8.40 32.61 15.11
N GLY A 54 -8.44 33.25 16.27
CA GLY A 54 -7.70 32.88 17.48
C GLY A 54 -6.19 32.92 17.29
N THR A 55 -5.59 34.07 17.46
CA THR A 55 -4.13 34.21 17.79
C THR A 55 -3.84 33.73 19.20
N GLY A 56 -4.83 33.18 19.92
CA GLY A 56 -4.61 32.45 21.17
C GLY A 56 -3.80 31.20 20.88
N SER A 57 -2.71 31.00 21.59
CA SER A 57 -1.87 29.80 21.47
C SER A 57 -2.71 28.56 21.76
N THR A 58 -3.17 27.89 20.70
CA THR A 58 -3.89 26.61 20.82
C THR A 58 -2.92 25.61 21.46
N ASN A 59 -3.29 25.05 22.60
CA ASN A 59 -2.48 24.03 23.26
C ASN A 59 -2.76 22.66 22.63
N TRP A 60 -1.78 22.15 21.91
CA TRP A 60 -1.84 20.82 21.28
C TRP A 60 -1.38 19.70 22.22
N THR A 61 -0.80 20.00 23.38
CA THR A 61 -0.38 19.00 24.37
C THR A 61 -1.60 18.31 24.97
N GLY A 62 -1.57 17.00 25.05
CA GLY A 62 -2.59 16.20 25.71
C GLY A 62 -2.95 14.93 24.96
N PHE A 63 -3.83 14.17 25.58
CA PHE A 63 -4.39 12.94 25.02
C PHE A 63 -5.52 13.27 24.05
N TYR A 64 -5.61 12.50 22.98
CA TYR A 64 -6.69 12.63 22.00
C TYR A 64 -7.08 11.24 21.45
N PHE A 65 -8.34 11.10 21.05
CA PHE A 65 -8.81 9.93 20.32
C PHE A 65 -9.98 10.30 19.41
N GLY A 66 -10.25 9.44 18.42
CA GLY A 66 -11.31 9.70 17.47
C GLY A 66 -11.54 8.56 16.49
N GLY A 67 -12.49 8.81 15.57
CA GLY A 67 -12.81 7.93 14.48
C GLY A 67 -12.23 8.42 13.15
N LEU A 68 -11.97 7.48 12.24
CA LEU A 68 -11.48 7.70 10.90
C LEU A 68 -12.39 7.03 9.89
N ALA A 69 -12.59 7.67 8.74
CA ALA A 69 -13.20 7.07 7.56
C ALA A 69 -12.43 7.52 6.32
N GLY A 70 -12.32 6.65 5.33
CA GLY A 70 -11.54 6.97 4.14
C GLY A 70 -11.71 6.00 3.00
N TYR A 71 -10.88 6.20 2.00
CA TYR A 71 -10.75 5.35 0.83
C TYR A 71 -9.32 4.89 0.68
N SER A 72 -9.14 3.59 0.48
CA SER A 72 -7.84 3.00 0.24
C SER A 72 -7.75 2.36 -1.15
N ASP A 73 -6.57 2.45 -1.73
CA ASP A 73 -6.13 1.69 -2.90
C ASP A 73 -5.07 0.71 -2.42
N THR A 74 -5.41 -0.58 -2.42
CA THR A 74 -4.54 -1.66 -1.96
C THR A 74 -4.05 -2.45 -3.16
N ASN A 75 -2.74 -2.50 -3.34
CA ASN A 75 -2.05 -3.26 -4.37
C ASN A 75 -1.44 -4.52 -3.76
N PHE A 76 -1.72 -5.66 -4.40
CA PHE A 76 -1.21 -6.98 -4.01
C PHE A 76 -0.20 -7.44 -5.05
N ASP A 77 1.07 -7.55 -4.64
CA ASP A 77 2.10 -8.21 -5.43
C ASP A 77 2.13 -9.70 -5.06
N VAL A 78 1.59 -10.51 -5.95
CA VAL A 78 1.42 -11.96 -5.76
C VAL A 78 2.23 -12.78 -6.76
N GLY A 79 3.11 -12.15 -7.53
CA GLY A 79 3.78 -12.73 -8.69
C GLY A 79 4.42 -14.10 -8.45
N ARG A 80 4.91 -14.38 -7.25
CA ARG A 80 5.53 -15.64 -6.87
C ARG A 80 4.70 -16.50 -5.91
N GLY A 81 3.42 -16.18 -5.70
CA GLY A 81 2.59 -16.84 -4.70
C GLY A 81 2.50 -18.36 -4.85
N ALA A 82 2.44 -18.89 -6.09
CA ALA A 82 2.40 -20.33 -6.35
C ALA A 82 3.78 -20.96 -6.64
N ALA A 83 4.83 -20.17 -6.85
CA ALA A 83 6.16 -20.69 -7.23
C ALA A 83 6.72 -21.68 -6.20
N ASN A 84 6.60 -21.38 -4.90
CA ASN A 84 7.09 -22.25 -3.85
C ASN A 84 6.36 -23.62 -3.81
N ILE A 85 5.09 -23.64 -4.17
CA ILE A 85 4.30 -24.88 -4.23
C ILE A 85 4.81 -25.76 -5.36
N VAL A 86 5.01 -25.15 -6.54
CA VAL A 86 5.55 -25.85 -7.72
C VAL A 86 6.97 -26.33 -7.47
N ALA A 87 7.84 -25.47 -6.88
CA ALA A 87 9.21 -25.82 -6.54
C ALA A 87 9.28 -27.02 -5.58
N ASN A 88 8.41 -27.05 -4.57
CA ASN A 88 8.35 -28.19 -3.64
C ASN A 88 7.85 -29.47 -4.32
N HIS A 89 6.91 -29.36 -5.24
CA HIS A 89 6.38 -30.51 -5.97
C HIS A 89 7.39 -31.11 -6.96
N LEU A 90 8.12 -30.27 -7.66
CA LEU A 90 9.14 -30.66 -8.64
C LEU A 90 10.55 -30.80 -8.03
N ARG A 91 10.65 -30.74 -6.72
CA ARG A 91 11.93 -30.87 -6.01
C ARG A 91 12.68 -32.12 -6.43
N SER A 92 13.97 -31.96 -6.73
CA SER A 92 14.87 -33.06 -7.13
C SER A 92 14.51 -33.73 -8.46
N THR A 93 13.76 -33.05 -9.32
CA THR A 93 13.52 -33.49 -10.70
C THR A 93 14.44 -32.77 -11.67
N THR A 94 14.79 -33.42 -12.81
CA THR A 94 15.51 -32.79 -13.93
C THR A 94 14.71 -31.58 -14.47
N ILE A 95 13.38 -31.64 -14.43
CA ILE A 95 12.48 -30.56 -14.83
C ILE A 95 12.77 -29.27 -14.07
N GLU A 96 12.85 -29.33 -12.74
CA GLU A 96 13.14 -28.14 -11.95
C GLU A 96 14.61 -27.72 -12.10
N ALA A 97 15.54 -28.67 -12.12
CA ALA A 97 16.95 -28.38 -12.24
C ALA A 97 17.33 -27.68 -13.54
N GLU A 98 16.74 -28.08 -14.67
CA GLU A 98 17.11 -27.58 -15.98
C GLU A 98 16.14 -26.56 -16.57
N MET A 99 14.84 -26.66 -16.27
CA MET A 99 13.82 -25.75 -16.80
C MET A 99 13.47 -24.64 -15.82
N GLN A 100 13.80 -24.77 -14.54
CA GLN A 100 13.37 -23.86 -13.47
C GLN A 100 11.86 -23.61 -13.51
N ALA A 101 11.10 -24.71 -13.62
CA ALA A 101 9.67 -24.69 -13.90
C ALA A 101 8.87 -23.85 -12.88
N SER A 102 9.30 -23.86 -11.62
CA SER A 102 8.66 -23.04 -10.58
C SER A 102 8.74 -21.53 -10.84
N SER A 103 9.78 -21.07 -11.55
CA SER A 103 9.98 -19.65 -11.88
C SER A 103 9.18 -19.18 -13.11
N LEU A 104 8.56 -20.09 -13.85
CA LEU A 104 7.83 -19.75 -15.05
C LEU A 104 6.47 -19.09 -14.76
N LEU A 105 5.84 -19.43 -13.62
CA LEU A 105 4.60 -18.80 -13.21
C LEU A 105 4.86 -17.39 -12.68
N ASN A 106 4.22 -16.41 -13.30
CA ASN A 106 4.31 -15.01 -12.91
C ASN A 106 2.91 -14.38 -12.93
N MET A 107 2.23 -14.48 -11.81
CA MET A 107 0.87 -13.98 -11.67
C MET A 107 0.86 -12.44 -11.71
N PRO A 108 -0.04 -11.81 -12.49
CA PRO A 108 -0.16 -10.37 -12.52
C PRO A 108 -0.58 -9.82 -11.16
N ASN A 109 -0.01 -8.66 -10.80
CA ASN A 109 -0.43 -7.91 -9.63
C ASN A 109 -1.85 -7.38 -9.82
N PHE A 110 -2.58 -7.19 -8.74
CA PHE A 110 -3.92 -6.62 -8.79
C PHE A 110 -4.11 -5.57 -7.69
N SER A 111 -4.95 -4.57 -7.99
CA SER A 111 -5.32 -3.53 -7.04
C SER A 111 -6.80 -3.62 -6.69
N LYS A 112 -7.13 -3.23 -5.46
CA LYS A 112 -8.51 -3.09 -4.98
C LYS A 112 -8.70 -1.77 -4.27
N ARG A 113 -9.78 -1.08 -4.63
CA ARG A 113 -10.23 0.13 -3.96
C ARG A 113 -11.41 -0.18 -3.07
N ASN A 114 -11.36 0.26 -1.83
CA ASN A 114 -12.42 0.04 -0.86
C ASN A 114 -12.53 1.21 0.13
N ALA A 115 -13.71 1.39 0.68
CA ALA A 115 -13.92 2.26 1.83
C ALA A 115 -13.30 1.62 3.07
N THR A 116 -12.73 2.45 3.94
CA THR A 116 -12.09 2.03 5.20
C THR A 116 -12.63 2.86 6.34
N PHE A 117 -12.70 2.27 7.52
CA PHE A 117 -13.08 2.95 8.74
C PHE A 117 -12.27 2.42 9.91
N GLY A 118 -12.14 3.25 10.94
CA GLY A 118 -11.32 2.87 12.08
C GLY A 118 -11.31 3.91 13.18
N GLY A 119 -10.35 3.78 14.06
CA GLY A 119 -10.15 4.72 15.16
C GLY A 119 -8.67 4.97 15.42
N PHE A 120 -8.40 6.08 16.07
CA PHE A 120 -7.06 6.48 16.48
C PHE A 120 -7.05 7.00 17.90
N ALA A 121 -5.92 6.87 18.56
CA ALA A 121 -5.64 7.47 19.86
C ALA A 121 -4.17 7.83 19.95
N GLY A 122 -3.87 8.94 20.61
CA GLY A 122 -2.50 9.41 20.73
C GLY A 122 -2.31 10.43 21.84
N TYR A 123 -1.05 10.81 22.00
CA TYR A 123 -0.63 11.82 22.93
C TYR A 123 0.38 12.75 22.28
N ASN A 124 0.13 14.04 22.37
CA ASN A 124 1.00 15.10 21.85
C ASN A 124 1.72 15.84 22.99
N LEU A 125 2.94 16.25 22.71
CA LEU A 125 3.75 17.19 23.49
C LEU A 125 4.09 18.38 22.61
N GLN A 126 3.77 19.59 23.03
CA GLN A 126 4.06 20.83 22.30
C GLN A 126 5.25 21.54 22.92
N PHE A 127 6.21 21.92 22.07
CA PHE A 127 7.41 22.69 22.42
C PHE A 127 7.46 23.95 21.52
N GLY A 128 6.91 25.05 22.02
CA GLY A 128 6.68 26.24 21.20
C GLY A 128 5.69 25.92 20.07
N ASP A 129 6.12 26.08 18.83
CA ASP A 129 5.29 25.76 17.65
C ASP A 129 5.47 24.30 17.16
N VAL A 130 6.43 23.55 17.71
CA VAL A 130 6.67 22.18 17.33
C VAL A 130 5.87 21.23 18.21
N VAL A 131 5.17 20.30 17.60
CA VAL A 131 4.40 19.26 18.29
C VAL A 131 4.98 17.91 17.95
N LEU A 132 5.35 17.15 18.96
CA LEU A 132 5.79 15.76 18.83
C LEU A 132 4.80 14.84 19.53
N GLY A 133 4.58 13.64 19.01
CA GLY A 133 3.61 12.75 19.62
C GLY A 133 3.78 11.29 19.20
N PHE A 134 3.00 10.46 19.90
CA PHE A 134 2.82 9.05 19.58
C PHE A 134 1.35 8.80 19.28
N GLU A 135 1.10 7.93 18.31
CA GLU A 135 -0.25 7.58 17.88
C GLU A 135 -0.36 6.10 17.56
N ALA A 136 -1.45 5.50 17.99
CA ALA A 136 -1.88 4.19 17.56
C ALA A 136 -3.17 4.35 16.77
N ASP A 137 -3.29 3.67 15.63
CA ASP A 137 -4.54 3.57 14.91
C ASP A 137 -4.86 2.13 14.51
N TYR A 138 -6.14 1.88 14.34
CA TYR A 138 -6.70 0.66 13.81
C TYR A 138 -7.63 1.02 12.67
N THR A 139 -7.46 0.34 11.53
CA THR A 139 -8.27 0.56 10.34
C THR A 139 -8.74 -0.78 9.81
N HIS A 140 -10.04 -0.91 9.60
CA HIS A 140 -10.65 -2.04 8.94
C HIS A 140 -10.64 -1.83 7.42
N HIS A 141 -10.09 -2.82 6.72
CA HIS A 141 -10.07 -2.93 5.26
C HIS A 141 -10.87 -4.17 4.85
N ASP A 142 -11.56 -4.16 3.72
CA ASP A 142 -12.14 -5.35 3.12
C ASP A 142 -11.64 -5.47 1.67
N ALA A 143 -10.31 -5.58 1.55
CA ALA A 143 -9.64 -5.68 0.26
C ALA A 143 -9.34 -7.14 -0.05
N LYS A 144 -10.01 -7.70 -1.07
CA LYS A 144 -9.80 -9.09 -1.54
C LYS A 144 -9.69 -9.13 -3.04
N GLY A 145 -8.84 -10.04 -3.52
CA GLY A 145 -8.71 -10.29 -4.94
C GLY A 145 -8.00 -11.60 -5.23
N THR A 146 -8.02 -11.94 -6.50
CA THR A 146 -7.44 -13.19 -7.01
C THR A 146 -6.67 -12.89 -8.27
N SER A 147 -5.52 -13.51 -8.42
CA SER A 147 -4.71 -13.51 -9.63
C SER A 147 -4.42 -14.93 -10.06
N ALA A 148 -4.34 -15.17 -11.36
CA ALA A 148 -4.05 -16.47 -11.92
C ALA A 148 -3.11 -16.34 -13.13
N ASP A 149 -2.31 -17.37 -13.34
CA ASP A 149 -1.44 -17.51 -14.50
C ASP A 149 -1.38 -18.96 -14.94
N ALA A 150 -1.15 -19.18 -16.24
CA ALA A 150 -0.99 -20.50 -16.83
C ALA A 150 0.08 -20.44 -17.91
N ILE A 151 1.02 -21.38 -17.86
CA ILE A 151 2.12 -21.48 -18.81
C ILE A 151 2.43 -22.91 -19.18
N ALA A 152 2.86 -23.12 -20.42
CA ALA A 152 3.40 -24.37 -20.91
C ALA A 152 4.79 -24.17 -21.48
N ARG A 153 5.68 -25.11 -21.24
CA ARG A 153 7.05 -25.14 -21.78
C ARG A 153 7.45 -26.55 -22.14
N SER A 154 8.20 -26.66 -23.24
CA SER A 154 8.81 -27.91 -23.65
C SER A 154 10.30 -27.73 -23.85
N ARG A 155 11.09 -28.73 -23.46
CA ARG A 155 12.54 -28.78 -23.60
C ARG A 155 13.02 -30.22 -23.61
N THR A 156 14.06 -30.49 -24.40
CA THR A 156 14.81 -31.76 -24.28
C THR A 156 15.75 -31.64 -23.09
N LEU A 157 15.63 -32.55 -22.14
CA LEU A 157 16.39 -32.61 -20.89
C LEU A 157 17.59 -33.55 -21.04
N SER A 158 18.55 -33.46 -20.11
CA SER A 158 19.74 -34.30 -20.09
C SER A 158 19.44 -35.79 -19.82
N ASP A 159 18.25 -36.10 -19.35
CA ASP A 159 17.77 -37.49 -19.12
C ASP A 159 17.28 -38.18 -20.43
N GLY A 160 17.40 -37.51 -21.58
CA GLY A 160 17.02 -38.03 -22.89
C GLY A 160 15.56 -37.83 -23.25
N TYR A 161 14.76 -37.17 -22.39
CA TYR A 161 13.36 -36.88 -22.68
C TYR A 161 13.16 -35.51 -23.29
N SER A 162 12.32 -35.45 -24.34
CA SER A 162 11.62 -34.21 -24.73
C SER A 162 10.43 -34.00 -23.80
N THR A 163 10.62 -33.16 -22.79
CA THR A 163 9.65 -32.97 -21.71
C THR A 163 8.85 -31.69 -21.91
N SER A 164 7.53 -31.82 -21.79
CA SER A 164 6.57 -30.74 -21.77
C SER A 164 5.99 -30.59 -20.37
N VAL A 165 5.92 -29.35 -19.87
CA VAL A 165 5.36 -29.00 -18.57
C VAL A 165 4.24 -27.99 -18.77
N TRP A 166 3.08 -28.24 -18.16
CA TRP A 166 1.94 -27.32 -18.07
C TRP A 166 1.74 -26.96 -16.60
N LEU A 167 1.78 -25.68 -16.33
CA LEU A 167 1.62 -25.11 -15.00
C LEU A 167 0.41 -24.21 -14.98
N THR A 168 -0.42 -24.33 -13.98
CA THR A 168 -1.46 -23.35 -13.64
C THR A 168 -1.30 -22.95 -12.20
N GLY A 169 -1.38 -21.66 -11.91
CA GLY A 169 -1.32 -21.10 -10.56
C GLY A 169 -2.44 -20.10 -10.32
N THR A 170 -2.96 -20.08 -9.11
CA THR A 170 -3.92 -19.07 -8.66
C THR A 170 -3.55 -18.65 -7.24
N THR A 171 -3.51 -17.34 -6.98
CA THR A 171 -3.31 -16.78 -5.65
C THR A 171 -4.44 -15.81 -5.33
N ALA A 172 -5.12 -16.09 -4.23
CA ALA A 172 -6.09 -15.19 -3.61
C ALA A 172 -5.47 -14.55 -2.38
N ALA A 173 -5.59 -13.23 -2.27
CA ALA A 173 -5.13 -12.47 -1.11
C ALA A 173 -6.25 -11.57 -0.58
N GLU A 174 -6.33 -11.48 0.73
CA GLU A 174 -7.30 -10.67 1.47
C GLU A 174 -6.57 -9.90 2.57
N LEU A 175 -6.82 -8.60 2.68
CA LEU A 175 -6.41 -7.74 3.78
C LEU A 175 -7.67 -7.31 4.55
N LYS A 176 -7.71 -7.62 5.85
CA LYS A 176 -8.86 -7.33 6.72
C LYS A 176 -8.62 -6.11 7.60
N ASP A 177 -7.57 -6.17 8.38
CA ASP A 177 -7.32 -5.21 9.44
C ASP A 177 -5.87 -4.77 9.42
N VAL A 178 -5.65 -3.48 9.71
CA VAL A 178 -4.32 -2.90 9.85
C VAL A 178 -4.29 -2.07 11.13
N GLY A 179 -3.39 -2.43 12.04
CA GLY A 179 -3.01 -1.62 13.18
C GLY A 179 -1.69 -0.92 12.92
N THR A 180 -1.54 0.33 13.35
CA THR A 180 -0.26 1.04 13.26
C THR A 180 0.15 1.65 14.59
N LEU A 181 1.47 1.71 14.82
CA LEU A 181 2.10 2.47 15.89
C LEU A 181 3.05 3.48 15.26
N ARG A 182 2.78 4.77 15.47
CA ARG A 182 3.46 5.85 14.77
C ARG A 182 4.00 6.90 15.73
N VAL A 183 5.13 7.47 15.37
CA VAL A 183 5.56 8.78 15.88
C VAL A 183 5.05 9.85 14.93
N ARG A 184 4.76 11.03 15.46
CA ARG A 184 4.29 12.17 14.66
C ARG A 184 5.06 13.43 15.02
N ALA A 185 5.24 14.31 14.04
CA ALA A 185 5.77 15.63 14.18
C ALA A 185 4.86 16.61 13.44
N GLY A 186 4.47 17.68 14.10
CA GLY A 186 3.60 18.73 13.56
C GLY A 186 4.12 20.13 13.87
N TYR A 187 3.59 21.11 13.17
CA TYR A 187 3.86 22.53 13.41
C TYR A 187 2.55 23.25 13.71
N ALA A 188 2.43 23.78 14.91
CA ALA A 188 1.22 24.46 15.39
C ALA A 188 1.10 25.87 14.77
N MET A 189 0.04 26.06 14.01
CA MET A 189 -0.31 27.34 13.36
C MET A 189 -1.66 27.81 13.89
N GLY A 190 -1.72 28.14 15.18
CA GLY A 190 -2.98 28.43 15.87
C GLY A 190 -3.89 27.20 15.93
N ALA A 191 -5.09 27.29 15.39
CA ALA A 191 -6.06 26.20 15.35
C ALA A 191 -5.71 25.10 14.34
N PHE A 192 -4.74 25.28 13.45
CA PHE A 192 -4.32 24.33 12.43
C PHE A 192 -2.94 23.76 12.73
N MET A 193 -2.72 22.51 12.36
CA MET A 193 -1.45 21.83 12.53
C MET A 193 -1.20 20.87 11.36
N PRO A 194 -0.37 21.24 10.37
CA PRO A 194 0.20 20.27 9.46
C PRO A 194 1.11 19.30 10.22
N PHE A 195 1.09 18.03 9.84
CA PHE A 195 1.87 16.99 10.50
C PHE A 195 2.35 15.91 9.53
N ILE A 196 3.40 15.22 9.93
CA ILE A 196 3.89 14.01 9.29
C ILE A 196 3.94 12.88 10.32
N THR A 197 3.80 11.65 9.86
CA THR A 197 3.86 10.45 10.71
C THR A 197 4.74 9.40 10.08
N GLY A 198 5.32 8.55 10.93
CA GLY A 198 6.06 7.38 10.49
C GLY A 198 6.08 6.32 11.58
N GLY A 199 6.08 5.04 11.21
CA GLY A 199 6.05 3.99 12.20
C GLY A 199 5.92 2.59 11.64
N LEU A 200 5.45 1.70 12.50
CA LEU A 200 5.25 0.29 12.20
C LEU A 200 3.78 0.01 11.86
N ALA A 201 3.57 -0.95 10.99
CA ALA A 201 2.25 -1.45 10.63
C ALA A 201 2.18 -2.97 10.87
N ILE A 202 1.07 -3.43 11.40
CA ILE A 202 0.73 -4.84 11.60
C ILE A 202 -0.60 -5.08 10.91
N GLY A 203 -0.59 -5.92 9.88
CA GLY A 203 -1.81 -6.30 9.15
C GLY A 203 -2.23 -7.72 9.48
N ASN A 204 -3.52 -8.00 9.33
CA ASN A 204 -4.09 -9.33 9.39
C ASN A 204 -4.83 -9.64 8.09
N GLY A 205 -4.52 -10.79 7.49
CA GLY A 205 -5.10 -11.18 6.23
C GLY A 205 -4.99 -12.67 5.94
N THR A 206 -5.49 -13.07 4.79
CA THR A 206 -5.45 -14.46 4.32
C THR A 206 -4.80 -14.51 2.94
N VAL A 207 -3.85 -15.42 2.77
CA VAL A 207 -3.24 -15.71 1.47
C VAL A 207 -3.45 -17.19 1.17
N THR A 208 -4.08 -17.49 0.04
CA THR A 208 -4.28 -18.86 -0.44
C THR A 208 -3.73 -18.97 -1.84
N SER A 209 -2.74 -19.83 -2.04
CA SER A 209 -2.17 -20.15 -3.34
C SER A 209 -2.46 -21.60 -3.70
N THR A 210 -2.82 -21.81 -4.96
CA THR A 210 -3.04 -23.14 -5.54
C THR A 210 -2.23 -23.28 -6.82
N ALA A 211 -1.81 -24.50 -7.12
CA ALA A 211 -1.13 -24.80 -8.36
C ALA A 211 -1.51 -26.21 -8.87
N THR A 212 -1.45 -26.41 -10.19
CA THR A 212 -1.44 -27.73 -10.81
C THR A 212 -0.24 -27.85 -11.72
N VAL A 213 0.38 -29.01 -11.70
CA VAL A 213 1.53 -29.36 -12.55
C VAL A 213 1.17 -30.58 -13.37
N ARG A 214 1.32 -30.50 -14.69
CA ARG A 214 1.24 -31.63 -15.59
C ARG A 214 2.54 -31.74 -16.34
N THR A 215 3.04 -32.96 -16.48
CA THR A 215 4.30 -33.24 -17.18
C THR A 215 4.07 -34.38 -18.16
N ASN A 216 4.69 -34.29 -19.31
CA ASN A 216 4.76 -35.35 -20.31
C ASN A 216 6.18 -35.40 -20.86
N GLY A 217 6.76 -36.58 -20.94
CA GLY A 217 8.05 -36.82 -21.56
C GLY A 217 7.94 -37.92 -22.64
N VAL A 218 8.54 -37.64 -23.77
CA VAL A 218 8.70 -38.61 -24.87
C VAL A 218 10.20 -38.75 -25.17
N ASP A 219 10.62 -39.89 -25.67
CA ASP A 219 12.00 -40.10 -26.09
C ASP A 219 12.40 -39.01 -27.09
N ALA A 220 13.50 -38.35 -26.86
CA ALA A 220 13.99 -37.27 -27.71
C ALA A 220 14.63 -37.80 -28.99
N ASP A 221 15.19 -39.02 -28.98
CA ASP A 221 15.78 -39.69 -30.10
C ASP A 221 15.47 -41.23 -30.08
N PRO A 222 14.30 -41.65 -30.50
CA PRO A 222 13.92 -43.05 -30.48
C PRO A 222 14.70 -43.93 -31.44
N SER A 223 15.60 -43.38 -32.25
CA SER A 223 16.52 -44.12 -33.12
C SER A 223 17.76 -44.63 -32.41
N GLU A 224 18.09 -44.06 -31.23
CA GLU A 224 19.21 -44.49 -30.39
C GLU A 224 18.73 -45.40 -29.25
N ALA A 225 19.57 -46.39 -28.90
CA ALA A 225 19.31 -47.25 -27.75
C ALA A 225 19.90 -46.69 -26.46
N PRO A 226 19.25 -46.83 -25.31
CA PRO A 226 17.95 -47.49 -25.09
C PRO A 226 16.76 -46.56 -25.40
N VAL A 227 15.75 -47.11 -26.08
CA VAL A 227 14.49 -46.41 -26.32
C VAL A 227 13.75 -46.18 -24.98
N LEU A 228 13.46 -44.93 -24.70
CA LEU A 228 12.80 -44.53 -23.47
C LEU A 228 11.28 -44.62 -23.56
N GLN A 229 10.63 -45.11 -22.52
CA GLN A 229 9.17 -45.15 -22.47
C GLN A 229 8.61 -43.76 -22.15
N SER A 230 7.64 -43.30 -22.94
CA SER A 230 6.92 -42.07 -22.67
C SER A 230 6.21 -42.11 -21.30
N TYR A 231 6.20 -41.02 -20.62
CA TYR A 231 5.46 -40.86 -19.36
C TYR A 231 4.53 -39.65 -19.38
N SER A 232 3.48 -39.72 -18.57
CA SER A 232 2.60 -38.57 -18.29
C SER A 232 2.25 -38.55 -16.81
N SER A 233 2.34 -37.40 -16.20
CA SER A 233 2.03 -37.20 -14.78
C SER A 233 1.20 -35.92 -14.61
N ALA A 234 0.30 -35.94 -13.62
CA ALA A 234 -0.47 -34.80 -13.20
C ALA A 234 -0.50 -34.75 -11.66
N SER A 235 -0.18 -33.61 -11.07
CA SER A 235 -0.09 -33.45 -9.60
C SER A 235 -1.44 -33.40 -8.93
N GLY A 236 -2.55 -33.34 -9.52
CA GLY A 236 -3.76 -32.90 -8.83
C GLY A 236 -3.65 -31.44 -8.34
N LEU A 237 -4.56 -31.01 -7.49
CA LEU A 237 -4.56 -29.65 -6.95
C LEU A 237 -3.61 -29.54 -5.73
N LEU A 238 -2.54 -28.78 -5.89
CA LEU A 238 -1.62 -28.44 -4.82
C LEU A 238 -2.13 -27.15 -4.14
N VAL A 239 -2.23 -27.15 -2.82
CA VAL A 239 -2.80 -26.05 -2.07
C VAL A 239 -1.84 -25.60 -0.95
N SER A 240 -1.61 -24.32 -0.87
CA SER A 240 -0.99 -23.67 0.30
C SER A 240 -1.93 -22.55 0.76
N SER A 241 -2.50 -22.71 1.94
CA SER A 241 -3.40 -21.72 2.52
C SER A 241 -2.87 -21.27 3.88
N ARG A 242 -2.74 -19.95 4.05
CA ARG A 242 -2.36 -19.30 5.30
C ARG A 242 -3.48 -18.38 5.71
N LYS A 243 -4.32 -18.85 6.62
CA LYS A 243 -5.39 -18.09 7.25
C LYS A 243 -4.83 -17.28 8.41
N ASN A 244 -5.35 -16.06 8.61
CA ASN A 244 -4.93 -15.14 9.68
C ASN A 244 -3.42 -14.92 9.71
N SER A 245 -2.81 -14.71 8.54
CA SER A 245 -1.39 -14.39 8.44
C SER A 245 -1.14 -12.99 8.96
N THR A 246 -0.28 -12.87 9.96
CA THR A 246 0.20 -11.57 10.42
C THR A 246 1.22 -11.05 9.41
N MET A 247 0.99 -9.84 8.92
CA MET A 247 1.88 -9.11 8.03
C MET A 247 2.53 -8.00 8.84
N LEU A 248 3.83 -7.81 8.68
CA LEU A 248 4.57 -6.74 9.33
C LEU A 248 5.10 -5.78 8.27
N GLY A 249 5.16 -4.50 8.61
CA GLY A 249 5.65 -3.49 7.68
C GLY A 249 5.85 -2.13 8.29
N GLY A 250 6.04 -1.16 7.42
CA GLY A 250 6.19 0.25 7.75
C GLY A 250 5.04 1.10 7.25
N THR A 251 4.84 2.24 7.88
CA THR A 251 3.86 3.24 7.48
C THR A 251 4.46 4.64 7.54
N VAL A 252 4.05 5.47 6.59
CA VAL A 252 4.32 6.91 6.58
C VAL A 252 3.04 7.64 6.22
N GLY A 253 2.88 8.86 6.72
CA GLY A 253 1.70 9.66 6.44
C GLY A 253 1.98 11.15 6.58
N ALA A 254 1.10 11.94 6.01
CA ALA A 254 1.08 13.39 6.15
C ALA A 254 -0.37 13.88 6.14
N GLY A 255 -0.61 14.96 6.87
CA GLY A 255 -1.96 15.49 6.98
C GLY A 255 -2.02 16.86 7.63
N VAL A 256 -3.24 17.28 7.87
CA VAL A 256 -3.55 18.51 8.59
C VAL A 256 -4.62 18.22 9.65
N GLU A 257 -4.45 18.81 10.82
CA GLU A 257 -5.43 18.81 11.88
C GLU A 257 -5.94 20.23 12.15
N ALA A 258 -7.17 20.29 12.60
CA ALA A 258 -7.77 21.52 13.12
C ALA A 258 -8.40 21.23 14.47
N LEU A 259 -8.15 22.13 15.46
CA LEU A 259 -8.63 22.00 16.83
C LEU A 259 -9.52 23.20 17.20
N PHE A 260 -10.78 22.92 17.51
CA PHE A 260 -11.80 23.89 17.85
C PHE A 260 -12.45 23.52 19.20
N GLY A 261 -12.05 24.17 20.28
CA GLY A 261 -12.65 23.94 21.60
C GLY A 261 -12.63 22.48 22.07
N GLY A 262 -11.57 21.72 21.75
CA GLY A 262 -11.45 20.30 22.07
C GLY A 262 -11.93 19.35 20.98
N LEU A 263 -12.71 19.82 19.97
CA LEU A 263 -13.04 19.04 18.78
C LEU A 263 -11.84 19.02 17.83
N LEU A 264 -11.32 17.85 17.57
CA LEU A 264 -10.24 17.59 16.63
C LEU A 264 -10.82 17.14 15.29
N LEU A 265 -10.49 17.83 14.21
CA LEU A 265 -10.77 17.40 12.83
C LEU A 265 -9.45 17.08 12.14
N ARG A 266 -9.43 16.05 11.31
CA ARG A 266 -8.23 15.56 10.63
C ARG A 266 -8.50 15.21 9.17
N ALA A 267 -7.54 15.53 8.31
CA ALA A 267 -7.41 14.97 6.96
C ALA A 267 -5.98 14.46 6.80
N GLU A 268 -5.83 13.22 6.33
CA GLU A 268 -4.54 12.53 6.26
C GLU A 268 -4.45 11.65 5.02
N ALA A 269 -3.28 11.63 4.39
CA ALA A 269 -2.86 10.61 3.43
C ALA A 269 -1.83 9.69 4.11
N GLN A 270 -2.05 8.39 4.02
CA GLN A 270 -1.20 7.36 4.61
C GLN A 270 -0.78 6.36 3.56
N TYR A 271 0.48 5.95 3.60
CA TYR A 271 1.02 4.82 2.85
C TYR A 271 1.51 3.76 3.81
N VAL A 272 1.13 2.52 3.55
CA VAL A 272 1.51 1.33 4.33
C VAL A 272 2.07 0.30 3.36
N ARG A 273 3.24 -0.26 3.68
CA ARG A 273 3.83 -1.38 2.97
C ARG A 273 4.10 -2.51 3.95
N MET A 274 3.53 -3.66 3.68
CA MET A 274 3.63 -4.85 4.53
C MET A 274 4.06 -6.05 3.70
N GLU A 275 4.77 -6.96 4.33
CA GLU A 275 5.20 -8.22 3.76
C GLU A 275 4.49 -9.37 4.46
N ALA A 276 3.82 -10.22 3.67
CA ALA A 276 3.24 -11.46 4.13
C ALA A 276 4.22 -12.61 3.90
N GLN A 277 4.13 -13.63 4.73
CA GLN A 277 4.89 -14.86 4.50
C GLN A 277 4.50 -15.49 3.16
N GLY A 278 5.48 -15.84 2.33
CA GLY A 278 5.28 -16.41 1.00
C GLY A 278 5.54 -15.43 -0.15
N ASN A 279 6.32 -14.36 0.11
CA ASN A 279 6.72 -13.35 -0.87
C ASN A 279 5.55 -12.57 -1.48
N VAL A 280 4.46 -12.39 -0.73
CA VAL A 280 3.36 -11.50 -1.09
C VAL A 280 3.59 -10.16 -0.41
N VAL A 281 3.67 -9.09 -1.21
CA VAL A 281 3.79 -7.72 -0.70
C VAL A 281 2.44 -7.03 -0.87
N VAL A 282 2.01 -6.34 0.19
CA VAL A 282 0.76 -5.56 0.20
C VAL A 282 1.12 -4.10 0.42
N GLU A 283 0.75 -3.26 -0.52
CA GLU A 283 0.92 -1.82 -0.47
C GLU A 283 -0.44 -1.14 -0.46
N THR A 284 -0.67 -0.29 0.52
CA THR A 284 -1.95 0.40 0.67
C THR A 284 -1.72 1.90 0.77
N THR A 285 -2.36 2.66 -0.10
CA THR A 285 -2.44 4.12 -0.01
C THR A 285 -3.86 4.50 0.41
N THR A 286 -3.99 5.24 1.50
CA THR A 286 -5.29 5.62 2.05
C THR A 286 -5.38 7.14 2.17
N ALA A 287 -6.47 7.72 1.66
CA ALA A 287 -6.89 9.07 1.96
C ALA A 287 -8.04 9.00 2.98
N ARG A 288 -7.90 9.66 4.13
CA ARG A 288 -8.84 9.54 5.24
C ARG A 288 -9.12 10.86 5.91
N VAL A 289 -10.32 10.99 6.43
CA VAL A 289 -10.76 12.09 7.28
C VAL A 289 -11.16 11.54 8.64
N GLY A 290 -11.04 12.35 9.66
CA GLY A 290 -11.37 11.92 11.00
C GLY A 290 -11.89 13.05 11.87
N ALA A 291 -12.60 12.66 12.90
CA ALA A 291 -13.04 13.54 13.97
C ALA A 291 -12.76 12.89 15.33
N GLY A 292 -12.40 13.70 16.31
CA GLY A 292 -12.05 13.22 17.63
C GLY A 292 -12.17 14.29 18.69
N ILE A 293 -11.81 13.92 19.89
CA ILE A 293 -11.79 14.79 21.07
C ILE A 293 -10.38 14.81 21.64
N LYS A 294 -9.95 16.00 22.01
CA LYS A 294 -8.68 16.24 22.71
C LYS A 294 -8.98 16.75 24.14
N PHE A 295 -8.18 16.24 25.08
CA PHE A 295 -8.21 16.59 26.50
C PHE A 295 -7.01 17.39 26.91
#